data_d5534f435bb00b9263368e336dc917b9
#
_entry.id   d5534f435bb00b9263368e336dc917b9
#
_cell.length_a   1.000
_cell.length_b   1.000
_cell.length_c   1.000
_cell.angle_alpha   90.00
_cell.angle_beta   90.00
_cell.angle_gamma   90.00
#
_symmetry.space_group_name_H-M   'P 1'
#
loop_
_entity.id
_entity.type
_entity.pdbx_description
1 polymer ?
#
loop_
_entity_poly.entity_id
_entity_poly.type
_entity_poly.pdbx_seq_one_letter_code
_entity_poly.pdbx_strand_id
1 'polypeptide(L)'
;FNRPYELSEYDKNADEFFQWLGEYGIESAIRVKQGSVDSWQPHQFVLAGADGSKYYVYCCDFDVSPKDGARYNMERIEDADYYKNNDGGAAEDQIRAIVRNGYWGVENTSADPASPTPGSLDAFRKMLVDAGLLTSEQASAITDGMALTATQAAIWYYGNSGSDLLDDDDIAGRYCTDGKLGATDADKKTLVNEIYRYLIKGMPGQKADAGNTLITAEDFAKDIDLTVGRRNDDDRYETDISITMAVIPDSSTSDLIVYVTADGENIGAYRLCGDGSVDAANNIVNAVRNADGSYTLKGVPLPGGKNITLNLKGTQNIENGVYLFTCAKDGEPSQTFVGAGAAQQDIDLSVDFGFSVTD
;
A
#
# COMPACT_ATOMS: atom_id res chain seq x y z
N PHE A 1 -8.74 2.58 25.96
CA PHE A 1 -9.89 3.15 25.23
C PHE A 1 -11.20 2.51 25.71
N ASN A 2 -11.73 2.94 26.85
CA ASN A 2 -12.98 2.40 27.39
C ASN A 2 -14.16 3.38 27.26
N ARG A 3 -14.15 4.28 26.29
CA ARG A 3 -15.34 5.09 25.99
C ARG A 3 -15.90 4.68 24.65
N PRO A 4 -17.18 4.28 24.59
CA PRO A 4 -17.87 4.17 23.32
C PRO A 4 -18.01 5.60 22.78
N TYR A 5 -17.23 5.91 21.73
CA TYR A 5 -17.52 7.09 20.93
C TYR A 5 -18.76 6.77 20.09
N GLU A 6 -19.81 7.56 20.23
CA GLU A 6 -20.88 7.54 19.25
C GLU A 6 -20.33 8.08 17.94
N LEU A 7 -20.65 7.44 16.81
CA LEU A 7 -20.27 7.90 15.46
C LEU A 7 -20.62 9.38 15.24
N SER A 8 -21.72 9.88 15.87
CA SER A 8 -22.12 11.27 15.83
C SER A 8 -21.15 12.25 16.52
N GLU A 9 -20.38 11.81 17.49
CA GLU A 9 -19.35 12.64 18.13
C GLU A 9 -18.06 12.65 17.30
N TYR A 10 -17.75 11.55 16.61
CA TYR A 10 -16.63 11.47 15.69
C TYR A 10 -16.83 12.40 14.50
N ASP A 11 -18.01 12.36 13.84
CA ASP A 11 -18.30 13.20 12.68
C ASP A 11 -18.24 14.70 12.99
N LYS A 12 -18.54 15.11 14.22
CA LYS A 12 -18.47 16.52 14.62
C LYS A 12 -17.06 17.05 14.84
N ASN A 13 -16.12 16.19 15.21
CA ASN A 13 -14.77 16.60 15.61
C ASN A 13 -13.69 16.09 14.66
N ALA A 14 -14.03 15.29 13.66
CA ALA A 14 -13.06 14.68 12.78
C ALA A 14 -12.28 15.72 11.97
N ASP A 15 -12.96 16.70 11.39
CA ASP A 15 -12.32 17.73 10.58
C ASP A 15 -11.40 18.65 11.43
N GLU A 16 -11.83 19.03 12.64
CA GLU A 16 -11.00 19.80 13.56
C GLU A 16 -9.78 19.00 14.02
N PHE A 17 -9.96 17.72 14.28
CA PHE A 17 -8.86 16.83 14.68
C PHE A 17 -7.87 16.62 13.53
N PHE A 18 -8.33 16.38 12.31
CA PHE A 18 -7.47 16.24 11.14
C PHE A 18 -6.75 17.55 10.80
N GLN A 19 -7.40 18.69 10.95
CA GLN A 19 -6.77 20.00 10.81
C GLN A 19 -5.66 20.19 11.85
N TRP A 20 -5.91 19.84 13.11
CA TRP A 20 -4.91 19.89 14.17
C TRP A 20 -3.71 18.98 13.90
N LEU A 21 -3.94 17.74 13.40
CA LEU A 21 -2.85 16.84 13.03
C LEU A 21 -2.01 17.41 11.88
N GLY A 22 -2.64 18.04 10.89
CA GLY A 22 -1.96 18.71 9.78
C GLY A 22 -1.05 19.85 10.25
N GLU A 23 -1.50 20.63 11.23
CA GLU A 23 -0.73 21.73 11.82
C GLU A 23 0.55 21.26 12.52
N TYR A 24 0.51 20.12 13.21
CA TYR A 24 1.62 19.61 14.02
C TYR A 24 2.46 18.54 13.32
N GLY A 25 2.10 18.15 12.10
CA GLY A 25 2.81 17.13 11.36
C GLY A 25 2.81 15.76 12.06
N ILE A 26 1.74 15.42 12.79
CA ILE A 26 1.64 14.22 13.62
C ILE A 26 0.73 13.21 12.94
N GLU A 27 1.23 12.00 12.71
CA GLU A 27 0.39 10.84 12.44
C GLU A 27 -0.21 10.33 13.74
N SER A 28 -1.50 10.07 13.78
CA SER A 28 -2.18 9.62 14.98
C SER A 28 -3.33 8.66 14.66
N ALA A 29 -3.54 7.68 15.53
CA ALA A 29 -4.62 6.73 15.40
C ALA A 29 -5.92 7.31 15.96
N ILE A 30 -6.98 7.30 15.16
CA ILE A 30 -8.32 7.67 15.58
C ILE A 30 -9.23 6.48 15.40
N ARG A 31 -10.02 6.19 16.42
CA ARG A 31 -11.09 5.20 16.30
C ARG A 31 -12.22 5.75 15.44
N VAL A 32 -12.43 5.17 14.28
CA VAL A 32 -13.46 5.61 13.31
C VAL A 32 -14.76 4.84 13.45
N LYS A 33 -14.65 3.53 13.73
CA LYS A 33 -15.81 2.68 14.01
C LYS A 33 -15.50 1.83 15.22
N GLN A 34 -16.38 1.87 16.17
CA GLN A 34 -16.46 0.81 17.14
C GLN A 34 -17.08 -0.37 16.39
N GLY A 35 -16.38 -1.50 16.31
CA GLY A 35 -16.70 -2.71 15.59
C GLY A 35 -18.15 -2.97 15.43
N SER A 36 -18.76 -2.22 14.67
CA SER A 36 -20.19 -1.99 14.44
C SER A 36 -21.07 -2.10 15.69
N VAL A 37 -22.26 -1.72 15.53
CA VAL A 37 -23.37 -2.03 16.46
C VAL A 37 -23.47 -3.53 16.81
N ASP A 38 -22.76 -4.40 16.07
CA ASP A 38 -22.92 -5.85 16.11
C ASP A 38 -21.73 -6.60 16.69
N SER A 39 -20.64 -5.91 16.97
CA SER A 39 -19.41 -6.51 17.52
C SER A 39 -18.87 -5.66 18.64
N TRP A 40 -18.39 -6.29 19.71
CA TRP A 40 -17.94 -5.56 20.89
C TRP A 40 -16.42 -5.36 20.95
N GLN A 41 -15.65 -6.13 20.19
CA GLN A 41 -14.19 -6.14 20.25
C GLN A 41 -13.51 -5.56 19.02
N PRO A 42 -13.75 -6.01 17.79
CA PRO A 42 -13.06 -5.47 16.63
C PRO A 42 -13.37 -3.99 16.43
N HIS A 43 -12.32 -3.22 16.25
CA HIS A 43 -12.41 -1.80 15.96
C HIS A 43 -11.63 -1.51 14.69
N GLN A 44 -12.15 -0.61 13.89
CA GLN A 44 -11.41 -0.03 12.79
C GLN A 44 -10.87 1.34 13.21
N PHE A 45 -9.68 1.64 12.77
CA PHE A 45 -9.02 2.90 13.02
C PHE A 45 -8.73 3.62 11.72
N VAL A 46 -8.57 4.94 11.77
CA VAL A 46 -7.98 5.75 10.71
C VAL A 46 -6.71 6.36 11.27
N LEU A 47 -5.63 6.23 10.51
CA LEU A 47 -4.42 7.00 10.70
C LEU A 47 -4.44 8.18 9.74
N ALA A 48 -4.10 9.35 10.23
CA ALA A 48 -4.01 10.55 9.42
C ALA A 48 -2.55 11.00 9.31
N GLY A 49 -2.09 11.16 8.09
CA GLY A 49 -0.79 11.75 7.79
C GLY A 49 -0.82 13.27 7.86
N ALA A 50 0.33 13.88 8.06
CA ALA A 50 0.52 15.33 8.08
C ALA A 50 0.14 16.00 6.75
N ASP A 51 0.20 15.27 5.66
CA ASP A 51 -0.21 15.67 4.31
C ASP A 51 -1.73 15.57 4.07
N GLY A 52 -2.50 15.15 5.08
CA GLY A 52 -3.93 14.93 4.99
C GLY A 52 -4.31 13.55 4.44
N SER A 53 -3.34 12.67 4.18
CA SER A 53 -3.60 11.27 3.83
C SER A 53 -4.32 10.54 4.95
N LYS A 54 -5.18 9.59 4.60
CA LYS A 54 -5.95 8.77 5.54
C LYS A 54 -5.76 7.31 5.22
N TYR A 55 -5.40 6.53 6.23
CA TYR A 55 -5.23 5.09 6.13
C TYR A 55 -6.23 4.39 7.04
N TYR A 56 -7.07 3.56 6.47
CA TYR A 56 -7.97 2.70 7.23
C TYR A 56 -7.21 1.45 7.66
N VAL A 57 -7.14 1.22 8.97
CA VAL A 57 -6.21 0.23 9.54
C VAL A 57 -6.89 -0.68 10.53
N TYR A 58 -6.29 -1.86 10.69
CA TYR A 58 -6.66 -2.89 11.62
C TYR A 58 -5.54 -3.15 12.63
N CYS A 59 -5.92 -3.58 13.84
CA CYS A 59 -4.96 -4.00 14.86
C CYS A 59 -4.23 -5.28 14.43
N CYS A 60 -2.91 -5.31 14.56
CA CYS A 60 -2.11 -6.52 14.37
C CYS A 60 -2.05 -7.36 15.62
N ASP A 61 -1.88 -6.72 16.79
CA ASP A 61 -1.69 -7.39 18.07
C ASP A 61 -3.01 -7.50 18.82
N PHE A 62 -3.34 -8.69 19.29
CA PHE A 62 -4.59 -8.96 20.00
C PHE A 62 -4.61 -8.31 21.39
N ASP A 63 -3.49 -8.40 22.13
CA ASP A 63 -3.39 -8.00 23.53
C ASP A 63 -2.78 -6.62 23.77
N VAL A 64 -2.45 -5.90 22.71
CA VAL A 64 -1.87 -4.56 22.80
C VAL A 64 -2.91 -3.50 22.50
N SER A 65 -3.08 -2.54 23.40
CA SER A 65 -4.00 -1.42 23.17
C SER A 65 -3.28 -0.23 22.52
N PRO A 66 -3.95 0.49 21.63
CA PRO A 66 -3.42 1.76 21.12
C PRO A 66 -3.34 2.78 22.23
N LYS A 67 -2.29 3.61 22.20
CA LYS A 67 -2.07 4.70 23.17
C LYS A 67 -2.48 6.04 22.58
N ASP A 68 -3.15 6.86 23.37
CA ASP A 68 -3.56 8.21 22.95
C ASP A 68 -2.35 9.08 22.62
N GLY A 69 -2.45 9.81 21.49
CA GLY A 69 -1.40 10.70 21.02
C GLY A 69 -0.12 9.99 20.58
N ALA A 70 -0.20 8.69 20.29
CA ALA A 70 0.90 7.94 19.75
C ALA A 70 1.17 8.37 18.31
N ARG A 71 2.44 8.42 17.94
CA ARG A 71 2.92 8.65 16.57
C ARG A 71 3.34 7.33 15.98
N TYR A 72 3.08 7.17 14.69
CA TYR A 72 3.36 5.93 13.99
C TYR A 72 4.40 6.16 12.90
N ASN A 73 5.33 5.21 12.80
CA ASN A 73 6.17 5.06 11.63
C ASN A 73 5.41 4.20 10.62
N MET A 74 5.35 4.65 9.38
CA MET A 74 4.74 3.93 8.29
C MET A 74 5.83 3.19 7.52
N GLU A 75 5.66 1.90 7.35
CA GLU A 75 6.58 1.02 6.63
C GLU A 75 5.78 0.12 5.72
N ARG A 76 6.28 -0.15 4.53
CA ARG A 76 5.64 -1.11 3.64
C ARG A 76 5.73 -2.52 4.23
N ILE A 77 4.68 -3.31 4.05
CA ILE A 77 4.67 -4.67 4.60
C ILE A 77 5.79 -5.53 4.04
N GLU A 78 6.21 -5.29 2.79
CA GLU A 78 7.31 -5.99 2.14
C GLU A 78 8.68 -5.71 2.77
N ASP A 79 8.85 -4.53 3.35
CA ASP A 79 10.11 -4.10 3.95
C ASP A 79 10.16 -4.44 5.45
N ALA A 80 9.00 -4.57 6.08
CA ALA A 80 8.87 -4.85 7.51
C ALA A 80 9.17 -6.31 7.84
N ASP A 81 9.77 -6.54 9.01
CA ASP A 81 10.08 -7.89 9.50
C ASP A 81 8.91 -8.52 10.30
N TYR A 82 7.84 -7.77 10.53
CA TYR A 82 6.76 -8.15 11.44
C TYR A 82 6.13 -9.51 11.10
N TYR A 83 5.81 -9.74 9.82
CA TYR A 83 5.21 -11.00 9.35
C TYR A 83 6.19 -11.98 8.69
N LYS A 84 7.41 -11.55 8.37
CA LYS A 84 8.39 -12.37 7.64
C LYS A 84 8.73 -13.69 8.32
N ASN A 85 8.72 -13.71 9.64
CA ASN A 85 9.05 -14.89 10.45
C ASN A 85 7.83 -15.73 10.82
N ASN A 86 6.62 -15.26 10.51
CA ASN A 86 5.39 -15.98 10.80
C ASN A 86 5.04 -16.91 9.67
N ASP A 87 4.71 -18.15 10.00
CA ASP A 87 4.30 -19.20 9.05
C ASP A 87 5.25 -19.35 7.84
N GLY A 88 6.56 -19.26 8.10
CA GLY A 88 7.60 -19.38 7.07
C GLY A 88 7.58 -18.25 6.00
N GLY A 89 7.01 -17.09 6.33
CA GLY A 89 6.85 -15.94 5.44
C GLY A 89 5.51 -15.91 4.67
N ALA A 90 4.70 -16.97 4.73
CA ALA A 90 3.40 -17.00 4.07
C ALA A 90 2.39 -16.00 4.69
N ALA A 91 2.58 -15.64 5.96
CA ALA A 91 1.72 -14.68 6.65
C ALA A 91 1.70 -13.31 5.97
N GLU A 92 2.82 -12.82 5.47
CA GLU A 92 2.91 -11.53 4.77
C GLU A 92 2.04 -11.51 3.51
N ASP A 93 2.18 -12.50 2.63
CA ASP A 93 1.39 -12.61 1.40
C ASP A 93 -0.11 -12.72 1.69
N GLN A 94 -0.47 -13.46 2.74
CA GLN A 94 -1.85 -13.66 3.14
C GLN A 94 -2.45 -12.39 3.75
N ILE A 95 -1.71 -11.69 4.62
CA ILE A 95 -2.15 -10.39 5.16
C ILE A 95 -2.33 -9.37 4.04
N ARG A 96 -1.43 -9.34 3.08
CA ARG A 96 -1.55 -8.46 1.90
C ARG A 96 -2.83 -8.74 1.13
N ALA A 97 -3.15 -10.02 0.91
CA ALA A 97 -4.40 -10.43 0.26
C ALA A 97 -5.63 -9.99 1.08
N ILE A 98 -5.63 -10.25 2.39
CA ILE A 98 -6.74 -9.90 3.29
C ILE A 98 -6.95 -8.38 3.30
N VAL A 99 -5.89 -7.59 3.45
CA VAL A 99 -5.98 -6.13 3.55
C VAL A 99 -6.43 -5.52 2.23
N ARG A 100 -5.89 -5.97 1.09
CA ARG A 100 -6.28 -5.44 -0.23
C ARG A 100 -7.71 -5.74 -0.62
N ASN A 101 -8.23 -6.90 -0.28
CA ASN A 101 -9.58 -7.34 -0.63
C ASN A 101 -10.58 -7.21 0.53
N GLY A 102 -10.10 -6.82 1.70
CA GLY A 102 -10.89 -6.70 2.92
C GLY A 102 -11.84 -5.50 2.90
N TYR A 103 -12.59 -5.39 3.99
CA TYR A 103 -13.49 -4.30 4.24
C TYR A 103 -12.75 -3.16 4.96
N TRP A 104 -12.75 -1.95 4.38
CA TRP A 104 -12.07 -0.77 4.99
C TRP A 104 -13.05 0.26 5.56
N GLY A 105 -14.34 0.07 5.39
CA GLY A 105 -15.35 1.02 5.87
C GLY A 105 -15.51 2.25 4.99
N VAL A 106 -14.96 2.26 3.79
CA VAL A 106 -15.16 3.35 2.83
C VAL A 106 -16.54 3.22 2.16
N GLU A 107 -17.09 4.35 1.76
CA GLU A 107 -18.33 4.37 0.98
C GLU A 107 -18.07 3.89 -0.45
N ASN A 108 -19.04 3.16 -1.00
CA ASN A 108 -19.02 2.85 -2.42
C ASN A 108 -19.46 4.06 -3.23
N THR A 109 -18.49 4.73 -3.86
CA THR A 109 -18.72 5.89 -4.74
C THR A 109 -18.73 5.52 -6.22
N SER A 110 -18.49 4.24 -6.56
CA SER A 110 -18.51 3.77 -7.94
C SER A 110 -19.93 3.70 -8.48
N ALA A 111 -20.13 4.25 -9.66
CA ALA A 111 -21.38 4.11 -10.41
C ALA A 111 -21.50 2.74 -11.13
N ASP A 112 -20.39 2.01 -11.25
CA ASP A 112 -20.34 0.69 -11.88
C ASP A 112 -20.44 -0.43 -10.82
N PRO A 113 -21.54 -1.18 -10.79
CA PRO A 113 -21.68 -2.30 -9.86
C PRO A 113 -20.66 -3.44 -10.08
N ALA A 114 -20.09 -3.52 -11.28
CA ALA A 114 -19.07 -4.52 -11.60
C ALA A 114 -17.69 -4.16 -11.03
N SER A 115 -17.48 -2.87 -10.71
CA SER A 115 -16.23 -2.34 -10.17
C SER A 115 -16.50 -1.42 -8.97
N PRO A 116 -16.99 -1.96 -7.85
CA PRO A 116 -17.26 -1.15 -6.66
C PRO A 116 -15.96 -0.60 -6.07
N THR A 117 -16.08 0.51 -5.34
CA THR A 117 -14.93 1.16 -4.69
C THR A 117 -14.20 0.17 -3.78
N PRO A 118 -12.88 -0.04 -3.95
CA PRO A 118 -12.09 -0.94 -3.11
C PRO A 118 -12.26 -0.63 -1.61
N GLY A 119 -12.35 -1.66 -0.79
CA GLY A 119 -12.56 -1.52 0.65
C GLY A 119 -13.98 -1.16 1.09
N SER A 120 -14.90 -0.92 0.15
CA SER A 120 -16.32 -0.78 0.46
C SER A 120 -16.98 -2.13 0.78
N LEU A 121 -18.14 -2.08 1.42
CA LEU A 121 -18.93 -3.29 1.70
C LEU A 121 -19.35 -4.02 0.41
N ASP A 122 -19.64 -3.28 -0.64
CA ASP A 122 -20.03 -3.87 -1.93
C ASP A 122 -18.84 -4.58 -2.62
N ALA A 123 -17.63 -4.00 -2.53
CA ALA A 123 -16.42 -4.67 -3.01
C ALA A 123 -16.13 -5.96 -2.25
N PHE A 124 -16.28 -5.93 -0.93
CA PHE A 124 -16.12 -7.10 -0.07
C PHE A 124 -17.14 -8.19 -0.40
N ARG A 125 -18.42 -7.85 -0.53
CA ARG A 125 -19.49 -8.77 -0.93
C ARG A 125 -19.22 -9.40 -2.30
N LYS A 126 -18.83 -8.56 -3.25
CA LYS A 126 -18.50 -9.00 -4.62
C LYS A 126 -17.34 -10.01 -4.61
N MET A 127 -16.26 -9.74 -3.88
CA MET A 127 -15.12 -10.65 -3.73
C MET A 127 -15.57 -12.04 -3.26
N LEU A 128 -16.45 -12.12 -2.27
CA LEU A 128 -16.95 -13.40 -1.73
C LEU A 128 -17.84 -14.15 -2.73
N VAL A 129 -18.63 -13.42 -3.53
CA VAL A 129 -19.45 -14.02 -4.61
C VAL A 129 -18.57 -14.50 -5.76
N ASP A 130 -17.62 -13.69 -6.20
CA ASP A 130 -16.70 -14.05 -7.29
C ASP A 130 -15.83 -15.27 -6.93
N ALA A 131 -15.48 -15.40 -5.67
CA ALA A 131 -14.79 -16.58 -5.14
C ALA A 131 -15.67 -17.84 -5.06
N GLY A 132 -16.97 -17.71 -5.31
CA GLY A 132 -17.93 -18.80 -5.19
C GLY A 132 -18.19 -19.26 -3.76
N LEU A 133 -17.76 -18.46 -2.76
CA LEU A 133 -18.01 -18.76 -1.36
C LEU A 133 -19.48 -18.55 -0.98
N LEU A 134 -20.08 -17.47 -1.45
CA LEU A 134 -21.45 -17.09 -1.14
C LEU A 134 -22.26 -16.85 -2.40
N THR A 135 -23.58 -17.06 -2.30
CA THR A 135 -24.52 -16.58 -3.29
C THR A 135 -24.71 -15.06 -3.13
N SER A 136 -25.23 -14.38 -4.16
CA SER A 136 -25.55 -12.95 -4.09
C SER A 136 -26.56 -12.62 -2.98
N GLU A 137 -27.51 -13.53 -2.71
CA GLU A 137 -28.47 -13.39 -1.62
C GLU A 137 -27.80 -13.44 -0.25
N GLN A 138 -26.92 -14.42 -0.01
CA GLN A 138 -26.13 -14.52 1.22
C GLN A 138 -25.21 -13.30 1.39
N ALA A 139 -24.53 -12.88 0.34
CA ALA A 139 -23.67 -11.72 0.37
C ALA A 139 -24.42 -10.43 0.74
N SER A 140 -25.67 -10.26 0.25
CA SER A 140 -26.51 -9.11 0.60
C SER A 140 -26.86 -9.00 2.08
N ALA A 141 -26.82 -10.12 2.82
CA ALA A 141 -27.06 -10.17 4.25
C ALA A 141 -25.84 -9.76 5.11
N ILE A 142 -24.66 -9.65 4.50
CA ILE A 142 -23.45 -9.23 5.21
C ILE A 142 -23.57 -7.75 5.59
N THR A 143 -23.35 -7.44 6.86
CA THR A 143 -23.29 -6.08 7.38
C THR A 143 -21.84 -5.60 7.50
N ASP A 144 -21.64 -4.29 7.68
CA ASP A 144 -20.32 -3.70 8.00
C ASP A 144 -19.65 -4.41 9.18
N GLY A 145 -20.41 -4.72 10.23
CA GLY A 145 -19.87 -5.39 11.41
C GLY A 145 -19.43 -6.81 11.17
N MET A 146 -20.14 -7.55 10.36
CA MET A 146 -19.76 -8.90 9.97
C MET A 146 -18.46 -8.88 9.16
N ALA A 147 -18.37 -7.99 8.18
CA ALA A 147 -17.19 -7.80 7.34
C ALA A 147 -15.97 -7.37 8.19
N LEU A 148 -16.16 -6.37 9.07
CA LEU A 148 -15.14 -5.89 9.98
C LEU A 148 -14.64 -7.01 10.91
N THR A 149 -15.55 -7.76 11.53
CA THR A 149 -15.20 -8.81 12.47
C THR A 149 -14.39 -9.93 11.80
N ALA A 150 -14.85 -10.40 10.64
CA ALA A 150 -14.15 -11.44 9.90
C ALA A 150 -12.76 -10.99 9.44
N THR A 151 -12.65 -9.76 8.93
CA THR A 151 -11.37 -9.18 8.46
C THR A 151 -10.39 -9.00 9.60
N GLN A 152 -10.81 -8.38 10.72
CA GLN A 152 -9.95 -8.17 11.87
C GLN A 152 -9.49 -9.50 12.50
N ALA A 153 -10.37 -10.48 12.63
CA ALA A 153 -10.01 -11.79 13.17
C ALA A 153 -8.99 -12.52 12.26
N ALA A 154 -9.16 -12.41 10.95
CA ALA A 154 -8.22 -12.99 9.99
C ALA A 154 -6.81 -12.33 10.07
N ILE A 155 -6.75 -11.03 10.31
CA ILE A 155 -5.49 -10.32 10.52
C ILE A 155 -4.84 -10.78 11.84
N TRP A 156 -5.61 -10.90 12.92
CA TRP A 156 -5.10 -11.41 14.20
C TRP A 156 -4.59 -12.85 14.12
N TYR A 157 -5.22 -13.69 13.29
CA TYR A 157 -4.77 -15.07 13.08
C TYR A 157 -3.30 -15.12 12.64
N TYR A 158 -2.92 -14.25 11.70
CA TYR A 158 -1.55 -14.18 11.19
C TYR A 158 -0.59 -13.36 12.05
N GLY A 159 -1.10 -12.35 12.75
CA GLY A 159 -0.29 -11.49 13.62
C GLY A 159 0.06 -12.11 14.97
N ASN A 160 -0.76 -13.05 15.44
CA ASN A 160 -0.62 -13.67 16.76
C ASN A 160 -0.42 -15.18 16.64
N SER A 161 0.55 -15.60 15.85
CA SER A 161 0.86 -17.01 15.60
C SER A 161 1.10 -17.76 16.91
N GLY A 162 0.37 -18.87 17.11
CA GLY A 162 0.41 -19.68 18.34
C GLY A 162 -0.61 -19.28 19.41
N SER A 163 -1.49 -18.34 19.12
CA SER A 163 -2.64 -18.06 19.98
C SER A 163 -3.75 -19.06 19.65
N ASP A 164 -3.96 -20.03 20.55
CA ASP A 164 -5.10 -20.97 20.50
C ASP A 164 -6.47 -20.26 20.37
N LEU A 165 -6.48 -18.95 20.59
CA LEU A 165 -7.69 -18.11 20.58
C LEU A 165 -8.31 -17.94 19.20
N LEU A 166 -7.56 -18.13 18.13
CA LEU A 166 -7.98 -17.88 16.75
C LEU A 166 -8.12 -19.15 15.91
N ASP A 167 -7.67 -20.28 16.41
CA ASP A 167 -7.93 -21.61 15.82
C ASP A 167 -9.37 -22.09 16.05
N ASP A 168 -10.15 -21.33 16.82
CA ASP A 168 -11.54 -21.59 17.09
C ASP A 168 -12.39 -21.35 15.84
N ASP A 169 -13.14 -22.35 15.45
CA ASP A 169 -14.08 -22.27 14.31
C ASP A 169 -15.29 -21.36 14.59
N ASP A 170 -15.45 -20.83 15.81
CA ASP A 170 -16.55 -19.96 16.21
C ASP A 170 -16.10 -18.57 16.64
N ILE A 171 -15.45 -17.83 15.74
CA ILE A 171 -15.11 -16.42 15.98
C ILE A 171 -16.35 -15.54 16.16
N ALA A 172 -17.47 -15.89 15.51
CA ALA A 172 -18.72 -15.15 15.65
C ALA A 172 -19.29 -15.27 17.07
N GLY A 173 -19.23 -16.46 17.68
CA GLY A 173 -19.60 -16.64 19.08
C GLY A 173 -18.73 -15.85 20.05
N ARG A 174 -17.47 -15.64 19.70
CA ARG A 174 -16.50 -14.91 20.53
C ARG A 174 -16.61 -13.38 20.37
N TYR A 175 -16.72 -12.88 19.14
CA TYR A 175 -16.63 -11.46 18.82
C TYR A 175 -17.95 -10.78 18.46
N CYS A 176 -19.01 -11.55 18.32
CA CYS A 176 -20.33 -11.03 18.00
C CYS A 176 -21.27 -11.30 19.18
N THR A 177 -21.60 -10.26 19.95
CA THR A 177 -22.49 -10.41 21.11
C THR A 177 -23.93 -10.69 20.69
N ASP A 178 -24.59 -11.60 21.41
CA ASP A 178 -26.01 -11.86 21.25
C ASP A 178 -26.83 -10.57 21.37
N GLY A 179 -27.72 -10.36 20.42
CA GLY A 179 -28.57 -9.17 20.35
C GLY A 179 -28.04 -8.05 19.49
N LYS A 180 -26.78 -8.14 19.01
CA LYS A 180 -26.20 -7.13 18.15
C LYS A 180 -25.99 -7.57 16.70
N LEU A 181 -25.84 -8.89 16.41
CA LEU A 181 -26.05 -9.42 15.06
C LEU A 181 -27.52 -9.72 14.74
N GLY A 182 -28.42 -9.40 15.68
CA GLY A 182 -29.76 -9.96 15.71
C GLY A 182 -29.70 -11.30 16.44
N ALA A 183 -30.10 -11.34 17.71
CA ALA A 183 -29.85 -12.37 18.72
C ALA A 183 -30.27 -13.81 18.36
N THR A 184 -30.97 -14.00 17.29
CA THR A 184 -31.48 -15.29 16.83
C THR A 184 -30.89 -15.72 15.49
N ASP A 185 -29.89 -14.99 14.97
CA ASP A 185 -29.45 -15.19 13.60
C ASP A 185 -28.22 -16.12 13.56
N ALA A 186 -28.49 -17.42 13.76
CA ALA A 186 -27.50 -18.47 13.57
C ALA A 186 -26.87 -18.42 12.17
N ASP A 187 -27.65 -17.97 11.16
CA ASP A 187 -27.20 -17.86 9.79
C ASP A 187 -26.14 -16.77 9.63
N LYS A 188 -26.29 -15.63 10.29
CA LYS A 188 -25.28 -14.56 10.27
C LYS A 188 -23.99 -14.96 10.97
N LYS A 189 -24.09 -15.65 12.12
CA LYS A 189 -22.89 -16.20 12.80
C LYS A 189 -22.19 -17.21 11.91
N THR A 190 -22.93 -18.06 11.23
CA THR A 190 -22.39 -19.01 10.26
C THR A 190 -21.67 -18.29 9.12
N LEU A 191 -22.26 -17.23 8.54
CA LEU A 191 -21.64 -16.43 7.50
C LEU A 191 -20.31 -15.79 7.96
N VAL A 192 -20.26 -15.19 9.16
CA VAL A 192 -19.03 -14.61 9.70
C VAL A 192 -17.93 -15.67 9.82
N ASN A 193 -18.27 -16.85 10.33
CA ASN A 193 -17.31 -17.95 10.47
C ASN A 193 -16.85 -18.50 9.11
N GLU A 194 -17.72 -18.61 8.12
CA GLU A 194 -17.37 -19.02 6.75
C GLU A 194 -16.45 -17.99 6.08
N ILE A 195 -16.77 -16.71 6.19
CA ILE A 195 -15.93 -15.62 5.66
C ILE A 195 -14.55 -15.66 6.31
N TYR A 196 -14.48 -15.78 7.63
CA TYR A 196 -13.21 -15.89 8.36
C TYR A 196 -12.36 -17.06 7.84
N ARG A 197 -12.94 -18.27 7.75
CA ARG A 197 -12.21 -19.45 7.25
C ARG A 197 -11.71 -19.25 5.82
N TYR A 198 -12.51 -18.58 4.98
CA TYR A 198 -12.07 -18.24 3.63
C TYR A 198 -10.87 -17.30 3.66
N LEU A 199 -10.93 -16.23 4.44
CA LEU A 199 -9.85 -15.25 4.53
C LEU A 199 -8.52 -15.86 5.00
N ILE A 200 -8.56 -16.83 5.94
CA ILE A 200 -7.33 -17.43 6.48
C ILE A 200 -6.84 -18.67 5.70
N LYS A 201 -7.71 -19.40 5.01
CA LYS A 201 -7.33 -20.69 4.40
C LYS A 201 -7.76 -20.86 2.95
N GLY A 202 -8.76 -20.12 2.49
CA GLY A 202 -9.35 -20.27 1.16
C GLY A 202 -8.97 -19.17 0.19
N MET A 203 -8.60 -17.99 0.67
CA MET A 203 -8.20 -16.87 -0.16
C MET A 203 -6.74 -17.05 -0.61
N PRO A 204 -6.46 -16.97 -1.94
CA PRO A 204 -5.08 -17.02 -2.41
C PRO A 204 -4.27 -15.85 -1.86
N GLY A 205 -3.06 -16.12 -1.35
CA GLY A 205 -2.09 -15.11 -0.98
C GLY A 205 -1.71 -14.25 -2.20
N GLN A 206 -1.38 -13.00 -1.97
CA GLN A 206 -0.99 -12.05 -3.01
C GLN A 206 0.40 -11.50 -2.74
N LYS A 207 1.30 -11.70 -3.70
CA LYS A 207 2.58 -11.01 -3.72
C LYS A 207 2.39 -9.58 -4.17
N ALA A 208 3.35 -8.71 -3.83
CA ALA A 208 3.35 -7.36 -4.34
C ALA A 208 3.34 -7.37 -5.87
N ASP A 209 2.39 -6.64 -6.46
CA ASP A 209 2.38 -6.41 -7.90
C ASP A 209 3.42 -5.36 -8.28
N ALA A 210 3.92 -5.42 -9.51
CA ALA A 210 4.91 -4.47 -10.00
C ALA A 210 4.47 -2.99 -9.86
N GLY A 211 3.18 -2.70 -10.10
CA GLY A 211 2.61 -1.35 -9.95
C GLY A 211 2.45 -0.89 -8.50
N ASN A 212 2.53 -1.80 -7.53
CA ASN A 212 2.38 -1.54 -6.10
C ASN A 212 3.68 -1.77 -5.32
N THR A 213 4.80 -1.94 -6.01
CA THR A 213 6.11 -2.16 -5.42
C THR A 213 6.96 -0.90 -5.59
N LEU A 214 7.62 -0.45 -4.52
CA LEU A 214 8.56 0.65 -4.59
C LEU A 214 9.77 0.24 -5.44
N ILE A 215 10.20 1.13 -6.32
CA ILE A 215 11.38 0.90 -7.14
C ILE A 215 12.62 0.97 -6.25
N THR A 216 13.45 -0.08 -6.28
CA THR A 216 14.77 -0.08 -5.67
C THR A 216 15.86 0.26 -6.71
N ALA A 217 17.10 0.47 -6.28
CA ALA A 217 18.22 0.69 -7.21
C ALA A 217 18.45 -0.52 -8.13
N GLU A 218 18.24 -1.75 -7.63
CA GLU A 218 18.34 -2.98 -8.40
C GLU A 218 17.20 -3.09 -9.43
N ASP A 219 15.99 -2.64 -9.07
CA ASP A 219 14.85 -2.64 -9.98
C ASP A 219 14.96 -1.57 -11.06
N PHE A 220 15.51 -0.39 -10.73
CA PHE A 220 15.58 0.76 -11.62
C PHE A 220 16.43 0.48 -12.86
N ALA A 221 17.55 -0.19 -12.72
CA ALA A 221 18.46 -0.47 -13.83
C ALA A 221 18.82 -1.97 -13.84
N LYS A 222 17.80 -2.81 -13.93
CA LYS A 222 17.95 -4.26 -14.08
C LYS A 222 18.82 -4.62 -15.29
N ASP A 223 18.68 -3.85 -16.35
CA ASP A 223 19.52 -3.95 -17.53
C ASP A 223 19.67 -2.59 -18.21
N ILE A 224 20.87 -2.28 -18.72
CA ILE A 224 21.20 -1.04 -19.40
C ILE A 224 21.87 -1.37 -20.72
N ASP A 225 21.19 -1.04 -21.82
CA ASP A 225 21.72 -1.18 -23.17
C ASP A 225 22.11 0.17 -23.78
N LEU A 226 23.25 0.23 -24.44
CA LEU A 226 23.77 1.43 -25.07
C LEU A 226 23.83 1.27 -26.58
N THR A 227 23.21 2.21 -27.31
CA THR A 227 23.39 2.35 -28.77
C THR A 227 24.20 3.61 -29.02
N VAL A 228 25.49 3.42 -29.27
CA VAL A 228 26.45 4.50 -29.47
C VAL A 228 26.32 5.08 -30.88
N GLY A 229 26.04 6.37 -30.97
CA GLY A 229 25.94 7.11 -32.18
C GLY A 229 27.24 7.82 -32.58
N ARG A 230 27.12 8.94 -33.27
CA ARG A 230 28.27 9.70 -33.75
C ARG A 230 28.92 10.50 -32.64
N ARG A 231 30.24 10.66 -32.74
CA ARG A 231 31.01 11.62 -31.97
C ARG A 231 30.72 13.03 -32.47
N ASN A 232 30.36 13.93 -31.57
CA ASN A 232 30.12 15.34 -31.88
C ASN A 232 31.41 16.18 -31.76
N ASP A 233 31.32 17.47 -32.07
CA ASP A 233 32.46 18.39 -32.04
C ASP A 233 33.02 18.64 -30.62
N ASP A 234 32.25 18.34 -29.59
CA ASP A 234 32.63 18.49 -28.17
C ASP A 234 33.27 17.18 -27.59
N ASP A 235 33.64 16.26 -28.47
CA ASP A 235 34.25 14.98 -28.09
C ASP A 235 33.30 14.05 -27.27
N ARG A 236 32.00 14.17 -27.50
CA ARG A 236 30.96 13.37 -26.86
C ARG A 236 30.26 12.50 -27.89
N TYR A 237 29.80 11.33 -27.47
CA TYR A 237 29.06 10.39 -28.33
C TYR A 237 27.56 10.56 -28.08
N GLU A 238 26.79 10.86 -29.12
CA GLU A 238 25.34 10.82 -29.04
C GLU A 238 24.88 9.38 -28.84
N THR A 239 24.45 9.05 -27.64
CA THR A 239 24.15 7.67 -27.24
C THR A 239 22.71 7.55 -26.81
N ASP A 240 22.03 6.53 -27.30
CA ASP A 240 20.74 6.12 -26.77
C ASP A 240 20.97 5.16 -25.62
N ILE A 241 20.41 5.45 -24.45
CA ILE A 241 20.46 4.59 -23.26
C ILE A 241 19.10 3.95 -23.05
N SER A 242 19.02 2.64 -23.21
CA SER A 242 17.81 1.87 -22.92
C SER A 242 17.90 1.27 -21.53
N ILE A 243 16.90 1.56 -20.67
CA ILE A 243 16.80 1.11 -19.29
C ILE A 243 15.65 0.12 -19.18
N THR A 244 15.95 -1.11 -18.82
CA THR A 244 14.94 -2.11 -18.45
C THR A 244 14.74 -2.06 -16.94
N MET A 245 13.50 -1.82 -16.50
CA MET A 245 13.12 -1.79 -15.10
C MET A 245 12.46 -3.09 -14.70
N ALA A 246 12.78 -3.63 -13.52
CA ALA A 246 12.08 -4.80 -12.97
C ALA A 246 10.69 -4.43 -12.45
N VAL A 247 10.55 -3.20 -11.92
CA VAL A 247 9.29 -2.61 -11.48
C VAL A 247 8.94 -1.47 -12.42
N ILE A 248 7.78 -1.54 -13.06
CA ILE A 248 7.29 -0.51 -13.98
C ILE A 248 6.30 0.36 -13.22
N PRO A 249 6.64 1.64 -12.91
CA PRO A 249 5.74 2.54 -12.20
C PRO A 249 4.54 2.93 -13.08
N ASP A 250 3.43 3.26 -12.44
CA ASP A 250 2.30 3.86 -13.15
C ASP A 250 2.69 5.25 -13.68
N SER A 251 2.72 5.37 -14.99
CA SER A 251 3.12 6.60 -15.68
C SER A 251 2.09 7.73 -15.57
N SER A 252 0.84 7.41 -15.18
CA SER A 252 -0.23 8.41 -15.05
C SER A 252 -0.21 9.10 -13.68
N THR A 253 0.38 8.46 -12.67
CA THR A 253 0.34 8.92 -11.27
C THR A 253 1.71 9.20 -10.68
N SER A 254 2.78 8.67 -11.28
CA SER A 254 4.17 8.88 -10.83
C SER A 254 4.85 9.99 -11.64
N ASP A 255 5.75 10.74 -11.02
CA ASP A 255 6.61 11.74 -11.71
C ASP A 255 8.07 11.42 -11.43
N LEU A 256 8.73 10.78 -12.39
CA LEU A 256 10.08 10.26 -12.26
C LEU A 256 10.98 10.79 -13.38
N ILE A 257 12.16 11.29 -12.99
CA ILE A 257 13.16 11.87 -13.90
C ILE A 257 14.49 11.17 -13.67
N VAL A 258 15.13 10.74 -14.77
CA VAL A 258 16.52 10.26 -14.76
C VAL A 258 17.45 11.42 -15.11
N TYR A 259 18.31 11.78 -14.16
CA TYR A 259 19.44 12.68 -14.39
C TYR A 259 20.65 11.85 -14.76
N VAL A 260 21.27 12.14 -15.91
CA VAL A 260 22.49 11.50 -16.35
C VAL A 260 23.66 12.39 -16.00
N THR A 261 24.62 11.86 -15.22
CA THR A 261 25.82 12.60 -14.86
C THR A 261 27.08 11.87 -15.34
N ALA A 262 28.11 12.63 -15.70
CA ALA A 262 29.44 12.12 -16.03
C ALA A 262 30.45 12.73 -15.05
N ASP A 263 31.14 11.90 -14.27
CA ASP A 263 32.03 12.33 -13.16
C ASP A 263 31.37 13.40 -12.25
N GLY A 264 30.04 13.28 -12.03
CA GLY A 264 29.25 14.19 -11.19
C GLY A 264 28.69 15.43 -11.90
N GLU A 265 29.06 15.70 -13.15
CA GLU A 265 28.50 16.79 -13.95
C GLU A 265 27.22 16.32 -14.66
N ASN A 266 26.12 17.08 -14.50
CA ASN A 266 24.85 16.76 -15.19
C ASN A 266 24.97 16.99 -16.68
N ILE A 267 24.71 15.95 -17.48
CA ILE A 267 24.79 15.98 -18.95
C ILE A 267 23.43 15.73 -19.63
N GLY A 268 22.38 15.46 -18.87
CA GLY A 268 21.03 15.30 -19.39
C GLY A 268 20.01 14.95 -18.31
N ALA A 269 18.74 15.26 -18.58
CA ALA A 269 17.62 14.92 -17.72
C ALA A 269 16.44 14.41 -18.53
N TYR A 270 15.88 13.27 -18.17
CA TYR A 270 14.87 12.56 -18.94
C TYR A 270 13.70 12.13 -18.06
N ARG A 271 12.50 12.62 -18.38
CA ARG A 271 11.28 12.24 -17.68
C ARG A 271 10.83 10.85 -18.13
N LEU A 272 10.74 9.90 -17.20
CA LEU A 272 10.20 8.57 -17.46
C LEU A 272 8.68 8.57 -17.33
N CYS A 273 8.17 9.15 -16.23
CA CYS A 273 6.76 9.22 -15.90
C CYS A 273 6.38 10.66 -15.56
N GLY A 274 5.11 11.02 -15.76
CA GLY A 274 4.57 12.33 -15.48
C GLY A 274 3.58 12.81 -16.52
N ASP A 275 3.22 14.08 -16.49
CA ASP A 275 2.22 14.71 -17.37
C ASP A 275 2.70 14.89 -18.83
N GLY A 276 3.91 14.47 -19.16
CA GLY A 276 4.53 14.62 -20.47
C GLY A 276 5.00 16.04 -20.80
N SER A 277 4.92 16.99 -19.86
CA SER A 277 5.43 18.33 -20.05
C SER A 277 6.95 18.33 -20.18
N VAL A 278 7.48 19.15 -21.10
CA VAL A 278 8.91 19.39 -21.22
C VAL A 278 9.25 20.65 -20.43
N ASP A 279 10.14 20.51 -19.46
CA ASP A 279 10.68 21.68 -18.74
C ASP A 279 11.91 22.22 -19.50
N ALA A 280 11.64 23.15 -20.41
CA ALA A 280 12.68 23.74 -21.23
C ALA A 280 13.70 24.58 -20.41
N ALA A 281 13.30 25.05 -19.22
CA ALA A 281 14.19 25.84 -18.35
C ALA A 281 15.27 24.95 -17.70
N ASN A 282 14.92 23.67 -17.44
CA ASN A 282 15.83 22.68 -16.84
C ASN A 282 16.34 21.65 -17.85
N ASN A 283 16.06 21.82 -19.14
CA ASN A 283 16.42 20.88 -20.22
C ASN A 283 15.94 19.44 -19.96
N ILE A 284 14.75 19.27 -19.37
CA ILE A 284 14.16 17.95 -19.16
C ILE A 284 13.40 17.56 -20.42
N VAL A 285 13.71 16.41 -21.00
CA VAL A 285 13.04 15.85 -22.15
C VAL A 285 12.34 14.54 -21.79
N ASN A 286 11.28 14.18 -22.53
CA ASN A 286 10.60 12.91 -22.30
C ASN A 286 11.45 11.74 -22.82
N ALA A 287 11.64 10.72 -22.01
CA ALA A 287 12.14 9.43 -22.44
C ALA A 287 11.09 8.72 -23.32
N VAL A 288 11.55 7.87 -24.21
CA VAL A 288 10.67 7.04 -25.04
C VAL A 288 10.36 5.74 -24.31
N ARG A 289 9.07 5.52 -24.00
CA ARG A 289 8.62 4.22 -23.47
C ARG A 289 8.45 3.24 -24.62
N ASN A 290 9.14 2.11 -24.56
CA ASN A 290 9.10 1.06 -25.57
C ASN A 290 7.92 0.10 -25.33
N ALA A 291 7.59 -0.72 -26.34
CA ALA A 291 6.49 -1.67 -26.27
C ALA A 291 6.72 -2.80 -25.23
N ASP A 292 7.97 -3.10 -24.89
CA ASP A 292 8.39 -4.06 -23.87
C ASP A 292 8.39 -3.48 -22.45
N GLY A 293 8.04 -2.19 -22.30
CA GLY A 293 8.01 -1.48 -21.02
C GLY A 293 9.34 -0.83 -20.63
N SER A 294 10.43 -1.04 -21.36
CA SER A 294 11.69 -0.32 -21.16
C SER A 294 11.58 1.15 -21.56
N TYR A 295 12.52 1.97 -21.08
CA TYR A 295 12.62 3.39 -21.43
C TYR A 295 13.92 3.67 -22.17
N THR A 296 13.85 4.46 -23.24
CA THR A 296 15.03 4.92 -23.98
C THR A 296 15.23 6.42 -23.79
N LEU A 297 16.39 6.78 -23.23
CA LEU A 297 16.92 8.14 -23.15
C LEU A 297 17.64 8.43 -24.45
N LYS A 298 17.06 9.30 -25.27
CA LYS A 298 17.57 9.57 -26.64
C LYS A 298 18.66 10.63 -26.66
N GLY A 299 19.74 10.35 -27.44
CA GLY A 299 20.75 11.34 -27.75
C GLY A 299 21.55 11.86 -26.54
N VAL A 300 21.78 11.02 -25.54
CA VAL A 300 22.59 11.40 -24.36
C VAL A 300 24.03 11.67 -24.78
N PRO A 301 24.60 12.88 -24.52
CA PRO A 301 25.97 13.22 -24.96
C PRO A 301 27.02 12.64 -24.02
N LEU A 302 27.33 11.34 -24.15
CA LEU A 302 28.29 10.64 -23.29
C LEU A 302 29.75 10.98 -23.65
N PRO A 303 30.56 11.49 -22.70
CA PRO A 303 32.00 11.64 -22.87
C PRO A 303 32.70 10.27 -22.72
N GLY A 304 33.60 9.95 -23.63
CA GLY A 304 34.39 8.71 -23.58
C GLY A 304 35.29 8.64 -22.36
N GLY A 305 35.47 7.44 -21.79
CA GLY A 305 36.40 7.18 -20.68
C GLY A 305 35.95 7.76 -19.33
N LYS A 306 34.64 8.06 -19.15
CA LYS A 306 34.07 8.59 -17.93
C LYS A 306 33.18 7.59 -17.22
N ASN A 307 33.01 7.75 -15.90
CA ASN A 307 32.00 7.07 -15.14
C ASN A 307 30.67 7.80 -15.32
N ILE A 308 29.64 7.05 -15.71
CA ILE A 308 28.31 7.57 -15.92
C ILE A 308 27.42 7.11 -14.76
N THR A 309 26.69 8.05 -14.16
CA THR A 309 25.70 7.75 -13.15
C THR A 309 24.31 8.11 -13.66
N LEU A 310 23.37 7.19 -13.52
CA LEU A 310 21.95 7.43 -13.70
C LEU A 310 21.33 7.67 -12.34
N ASN A 311 20.74 8.85 -12.12
CA ASN A 311 20.07 9.21 -10.87
C ASN A 311 18.57 9.30 -11.13
N LEU A 312 17.79 8.36 -10.62
CA LEU A 312 16.33 8.40 -10.68
C LEU A 312 15.81 9.20 -9.50
N LYS A 313 15.11 10.29 -9.78
CA LYS A 313 14.53 11.17 -8.74
C LYS A 313 13.09 11.50 -9.06
N GLY A 314 12.32 11.79 -8.01
CA GLY A 314 10.94 12.21 -8.13
C GLY A 314 10.02 11.50 -7.16
N THR A 315 8.79 11.24 -7.60
CA THR A 315 7.77 10.60 -6.77
C THR A 315 7.14 9.42 -7.49
N GLN A 316 6.96 8.33 -6.75
CA GLN A 316 6.20 7.17 -7.19
C GLN A 316 4.91 7.08 -6.39
N ASN A 317 3.76 7.01 -7.08
CA ASN A 317 2.50 6.69 -6.46
C ASN A 317 2.30 5.17 -6.40
N ILE A 318 1.90 4.70 -5.21
CA ILE A 318 1.51 3.32 -4.95
C ILE A 318 0.04 3.35 -4.55
N GLU A 319 -0.86 2.92 -5.44
CA GLU A 319 -2.30 3.08 -5.23
C GLU A 319 -2.90 2.12 -4.20
N ASN A 320 -2.39 0.89 -4.14
CA ASN A 320 -2.93 -0.17 -3.28
C ASN A 320 -1.82 -0.81 -2.44
N GLY A 321 -0.93 0.00 -1.91
CA GLY A 321 0.09 -0.45 -0.99
C GLY A 321 -0.51 -0.98 0.31
N VAL A 322 0.14 -1.97 0.92
CA VAL A 322 -0.17 -2.42 2.28
C VAL A 322 0.96 -2.00 3.19
N TYR A 323 0.61 -1.34 4.28
CA TYR A 323 1.55 -0.70 5.20
C TYR A 323 1.34 -1.21 6.61
N LEU A 324 2.46 -1.34 7.33
CA LEU A 324 2.49 -1.46 8.79
C LEU A 324 2.74 -0.09 9.40
N PHE A 325 2.06 0.15 10.50
CA PHE A 325 2.19 1.36 11.30
C PHE A 325 2.62 0.98 12.70
N THR A 326 3.86 1.28 13.05
CA THR A 326 4.49 0.87 14.32
C THR A 326 4.79 2.09 15.17
N CYS A 327 4.64 1.96 16.47
CA CYS A 327 5.05 3.01 17.39
C CYS A 327 5.48 2.46 18.75
N ALA A 328 6.24 3.31 19.45
CA ALA A 328 6.43 3.22 20.88
C ALA A 328 6.16 4.58 21.49
N LYS A 329 5.36 4.64 22.56
CA LYS A 329 5.12 5.87 23.30
C LYS A 329 5.70 5.71 24.71
N ASP A 330 6.53 6.68 25.11
CA ASP A 330 7.20 6.67 26.42
C ASP A 330 8.05 5.41 26.66
N GLY A 331 8.59 4.82 25.57
CA GLY A 331 9.38 3.58 25.61
C GLY A 331 8.57 2.30 25.75
N GLU A 332 7.25 2.40 25.87
CA GLU A 332 6.35 1.25 25.93
C GLU A 332 5.74 0.97 24.56
N PRO A 333 5.60 -0.30 24.17
CA PRO A 333 4.96 -0.65 22.89
C PRO A 333 3.51 -0.16 22.87
N SER A 334 3.07 0.28 21.70
CA SER A 334 1.67 0.56 21.39
C SER A 334 1.21 -0.39 20.30
N GLN A 335 -0.10 -0.44 20.06
CA GLN A 335 -0.69 -1.26 19.01
C GLN A 335 0.03 -1.05 17.68
N THR A 336 0.43 -2.12 17.02
CA THR A 336 0.82 -2.11 15.61
C THR A 336 -0.44 -2.22 14.76
N PHE A 337 -0.49 -1.45 13.68
CA PHE A 337 -1.61 -1.50 12.74
C PHE A 337 -1.14 -1.94 11.36
N VAL A 338 -2.07 -2.52 10.60
CA VAL A 338 -1.91 -2.80 9.17
C VAL A 338 -3.09 -2.21 8.39
N GLY A 339 -2.80 -1.64 7.24
CA GLY A 339 -3.84 -1.07 6.40
C GLY A 339 -3.41 -0.93 4.94
N ALA A 340 -4.38 -0.65 4.08
CA ALA A 340 -4.13 -0.35 2.67
C ALA A 340 -4.42 1.12 2.39
N GLY A 341 -3.72 1.65 1.40
CA GLY A 341 -3.93 3.01 0.93
C GLY A 341 -3.02 3.37 -0.21
N ALA A 342 -3.35 4.48 -0.86
CA ALA A 342 -2.44 5.14 -1.78
C ALA A 342 -1.41 5.94 -0.97
N ALA A 343 -0.16 5.85 -1.37
CA ALA A 343 0.89 6.69 -0.83
C ALA A 343 1.79 7.20 -1.95
N GLN A 344 2.24 8.43 -1.80
CA GLN A 344 3.28 8.99 -2.63
C GLN A 344 4.62 8.81 -1.92
N GLN A 345 5.58 8.21 -2.60
CA GLN A 345 6.90 7.93 -2.06
C GLN A 345 7.95 8.70 -2.85
N ASP A 346 8.84 9.35 -2.15
CA ASP A 346 10.00 9.99 -2.77
C ASP A 346 10.99 8.94 -3.22
N ILE A 347 11.51 9.11 -4.44
CA ILE A 347 12.52 8.26 -5.07
C ILE A 347 13.80 9.07 -5.24
N ASP A 348 14.91 8.54 -4.74
CA ASP A 348 16.27 9.05 -4.97
C ASP A 348 17.24 7.86 -5.05
N LEU A 349 17.43 7.34 -6.27
CA LEU A 349 18.22 6.15 -6.53
C LEU A 349 19.35 6.49 -7.51
N SER A 350 20.50 5.79 -7.37
CA SER A 350 21.66 5.98 -8.24
C SER A 350 22.23 4.64 -8.70
N VAL A 351 22.57 4.57 -9.98
CA VAL A 351 23.26 3.42 -10.59
C VAL A 351 24.41 3.91 -11.45
N ASP A 352 25.57 3.33 -11.25
CA ASP A 352 26.80 3.69 -11.97
C ASP A 352 27.16 2.65 -13.02
N PHE A 353 27.64 3.10 -14.17
CA PHE A 353 28.28 2.25 -15.17
C PHE A 353 29.46 2.93 -15.85
N GLY A 354 30.45 2.15 -16.24
CA GLY A 354 31.58 2.65 -17.04
C GLY A 354 31.22 2.79 -18.51
N PHE A 355 31.53 3.92 -19.11
CA PHE A 355 31.42 4.12 -20.56
C PHE A 355 32.80 4.29 -21.18
N SER A 356 33.18 3.35 -22.05
CA SER A 356 34.40 3.42 -22.81
C SER A 356 34.16 3.07 -24.27
N VAL A 357 34.68 3.90 -25.16
CA VAL A 357 34.66 3.60 -26.61
C VAL A 357 36.09 3.26 -26.96
N THR A 358 36.30 2.04 -27.46
CA THR A 358 37.58 1.62 -28.08
C THR A 358 37.47 1.87 -29.57
N ASP A 359 38.38 2.70 -30.09
CA ASP A 359 38.56 2.94 -31.54
C ASP A 359 38.89 1.67 -32.30
#